data_573c8877a3984e762bdefea01548923e
#
_entry.id   573c8877a3984e762bdefea01548923e
#
_cell.length_a   1.000
_cell.length_b   1.000
_cell.length_c   1.000
_cell.angle_alpha   90.00
_cell.angle_beta   90.00
_cell.angle_gamma   90.00
#
_symmetry.space_group_name_H-M   'P 1'
#
loop_
_entity.id
_entity.type
_entity.pdbx_description
1 polymer ?
#
loop_
_entity_poly.entity_id
_entity_poly.type
_entity_poly.pdbx_seq_one_letter_code
_entity_poly.pdbx_strand_id
1 'polypeptide(L)'
;MDADGSHAPEELGRLLSAVDGGADLAIGSRYVPGGTVRNWPWRRLALSRTANTYSRVLLGVGINDITAGYRAYRREVLEKIDLSAVDSKGYCFQIDLTWRAINAGFTVVEVPITFSERELGVSKMSGSNIREAMFKVAEWGMRGRLDRARGVSSRPASL
;
A
#
# COMPACT_ATOMS: atom_id res chain seq x y z
N MET A 1 2.80 9.32 6.26
CA MET A 1 4.26 9.62 6.20
C MET A 1 4.86 9.24 7.54
N ASP A 2 5.98 8.52 7.53
CA ASP A 2 6.71 8.22 8.76
C ASP A 2 7.54 9.45 9.17
N ALA A 3 7.63 9.70 10.49
CA ALA A 3 8.33 10.87 11.05
C ALA A 3 9.80 10.57 11.41
N ASP A 4 10.43 9.63 10.68
CA ASP A 4 11.76 9.10 10.97
C ASP A 4 12.84 9.54 9.95
N GLY A 5 12.51 10.53 9.12
CA GLY A 5 13.41 11.07 8.09
C GLY A 5 13.55 10.18 6.84
N SER A 6 12.86 9.04 6.77
CA SER A 6 12.95 8.14 5.61
C SER A 6 12.20 8.66 4.37
N HIS A 7 11.27 9.58 4.55
CA HIS A 7 10.50 10.22 3.50
C HIS A 7 10.86 11.70 3.38
N ALA A 8 11.22 12.16 2.19
CA ALA A 8 11.53 13.56 1.92
C ALA A 8 10.22 14.39 1.94
N PRO A 9 10.09 15.40 2.84
CA PRO A 9 8.88 16.24 2.88
C PRO A 9 8.60 16.96 1.57
N GLU A 10 9.64 17.26 0.78
CA GLU A 10 9.55 17.94 -0.52
C GLU A 10 8.75 17.11 -1.53
N GLU A 11 8.72 15.82 -1.39
CA GLU A 11 7.97 14.90 -2.27
C GLU A 11 6.46 14.88 -1.96
N LEU A 12 6.02 15.44 -0.82
CA LEU A 12 4.60 15.52 -0.45
C LEU A 12 3.77 16.25 -1.52
N GLY A 13 4.31 17.34 -2.06
CA GLY A 13 3.63 18.12 -3.10
C GLY A 13 3.26 17.27 -4.33
N ARG A 14 4.09 16.28 -4.68
CA ARG A 14 3.82 15.39 -5.82
C ARG A 14 2.65 14.44 -5.55
N LEU A 15 2.54 13.93 -4.31
CA LEU A 15 1.41 13.09 -3.92
C LEU A 15 0.12 13.90 -3.88
N LEU A 16 0.16 15.11 -3.33
CA LEU A 16 -1.00 16.02 -3.29
C LEU A 16 -1.45 16.39 -4.71
N SER A 17 -0.51 16.74 -5.60
CA SER A 17 -0.83 17.03 -7.01
C SER A 17 -1.49 15.83 -7.72
N ALA A 18 -1.11 14.60 -7.39
CA ALA A 18 -1.76 13.42 -7.95
C ALA A 18 -3.21 13.30 -7.44
N VAL A 19 -3.47 13.62 -6.17
CA VAL A 19 -4.83 13.65 -5.61
C VAL A 19 -5.65 14.77 -6.22
N ASP A 20 -5.08 15.97 -6.37
CA ASP A 20 -5.74 17.11 -7.04
C ASP A 20 -6.05 16.80 -8.50
N GLY A 21 -5.18 16.01 -9.16
CA GLY A 21 -5.35 15.53 -10.52
C GLY A 21 -6.40 14.42 -10.70
N GLY A 22 -7.09 14.01 -9.63
CA GLY A 22 -8.21 13.07 -9.70
C GLY A 22 -7.96 11.69 -9.09
N ALA A 23 -6.78 11.43 -8.51
CA ALA A 23 -6.56 10.21 -7.73
C ALA A 23 -7.29 10.29 -6.39
N ASP A 24 -7.85 9.18 -5.93
CA ASP A 24 -8.46 9.07 -4.61
C ASP A 24 -7.42 8.70 -3.54
N LEU A 25 -6.42 7.93 -3.94
CA LEU A 25 -5.27 7.55 -3.12
C LEU A 25 -4.00 7.65 -3.95
N ALA A 26 -3.04 8.47 -3.50
CA ALA A 26 -1.68 8.51 -4.04
C ALA A 26 -0.72 7.79 -3.09
N ILE A 27 0.06 6.85 -3.64
CA ILE A 27 1.06 6.07 -2.92
C ILE A 27 2.45 6.49 -3.41
N GLY A 28 3.30 6.94 -2.50
CA GLY A 28 4.72 7.18 -2.81
C GLY A 28 5.44 5.86 -3.01
N SER A 29 5.77 5.54 -4.25
CA SER A 29 6.29 4.24 -4.66
C SER A 29 7.80 4.28 -4.94
N ARG A 30 8.49 3.27 -4.42
CA ARG A 30 9.92 3.02 -4.63
C ARG A 30 10.18 2.21 -5.91
N TYR A 31 9.14 1.58 -6.48
CA TYR A 31 9.25 0.53 -7.49
C TYR A 31 8.60 0.86 -8.83
N VAL A 32 8.16 2.08 -9.02
CA VAL A 32 7.75 2.63 -10.32
C VAL A 32 8.91 3.38 -10.98
N PRO A 33 8.89 3.62 -12.29
CA PRO A 33 9.90 4.41 -12.97
C PRO A 33 10.14 5.76 -12.29
N GLY A 34 11.39 6.06 -11.94
CA GLY A 34 11.77 7.24 -11.16
C GLY A 34 11.75 7.06 -9.64
N GLY A 35 11.18 5.97 -9.12
CA GLY A 35 11.26 5.62 -7.71
C GLY A 35 12.61 4.98 -7.37
N THR A 36 13.14 5.26 -6.17
CA THR A 36 14.44 4.74 -5.74
C THR A 36 14.45 4.39 -4.25
N VAL A 37 15.39 3.52 -3.90
CA VAL A 37 15.72 3.19 -2.51
C VAL A 37 17.21 3.46 -2.31
N ARG A 38 17.55 4.23 -1.28
CA ARG A 38 18.94 4.55 -0.93
C ARG A 38 19.36 3.84 0.35
N ASN A 39 20.61 3.40 0.40
CA ASN A 39 21.28 2.84 1.57
C ASN A 39 20.66 1.56 2.18
N TRP A 40 19.84 0.82 1.40
CA TRP A 40 19.33 -0.46 1.88
C TRP A 40 20.28 -1.62 1.56
N PRO A 41 20.49 -2.55 2.50
CA PRO A 41 21.11 -3.81 2.19
C PRO A 41 20.32 -4.57 1.13
N TRP A 42 20.99 -5.21 0.20
CA TRP A 42 20.35 -5.96 -0.91
C TRP A 42 19.31 -6.99 -0.44
N ARG A 43 19.57 -7.63 0.71
CA ARG A 43 18.63 -8.60 1.32
C ARG A 43 17.30 -7.96 1.68
N ARG A 44 17.34 -6.75 2.24
CA ARG A 44 16.13 -5.99 2.59
C ARG A 44 15.37 -5.56 1.34
N LEU A 45 16.09 -5.13 0.32
CA LEU A 45 15.49 -4.77 -0.97
C LEU A 45 14.82 -5.99 -1.62
N ALA A 46 15.47 -7.14 -1.65
CA ALA A 46 14.93 -8.39 -2.17
C ALA A 46 13.67 -8.82 -1.42
N LEU A 47 13.70 -8.80 -0.07
CA LEU A 47 12.55 -9.13 0.76
C LEU A 47 11.36 -8.19 0.48
N SER A 48 11.61 -6.90 0.41
CA SER A 48 10.56 -5.91 0.12
C SER A 48 9.94 -6.10 -1.26
N ARG A 49 10.75 -6.33 -2.29
CA ARG A 49 10.25 -6.61 -3.64
C ARG A 49 9.43 -7.90 -3.71
N THR A 50 9.91 -8.96 -3.05
CA THR A 50 9.20 -10.23 -2.97
C THR A 50 7.85 -10.06 -2.27
N ALA A 51 7.80 -9.36 -1.14
CA ALA A 51 6.58 -9.11 -0.41
C ALA A 51 5.55 -8.30 -1.24
N ASN A 52 6.01 -7.28 -1.96
CA ASN A 52 5.15 -6.50 -2.86
C ASN A 52 4.65 -7.34 -4.04
N THR A 53 5.51 -8.12 -4.68
CA THR A 53 5.13 -9.03 -5.79
C THR A 53 4.13 -10.08 -5.32
N TYR A 54 4.37 -10.70 -4.17
CA TYR A 54 3.46 -11.66 -3.55
C TYR A 54 2.07 -11.05 -3.32
N SER A 55 2.01 -9.87 -2.69
CA SER A 55 0.75 -9.18 -2.41
C SER A 55 0.02 -8.81 -3.69
N ARG A 56 0.73 -8.27 -4.68
CA ARG A 56 0.18 -7.89 -5.99
C ARG A 56 -0.47 -9.07 -6.72
N VAL A 57 0.22 -10.22 -6.75
CA VAL A 57 -0.27 -11.43 -7.44
C VAL A 57 -1.45 -12.04 -6.71
N LEU A 58 -1.40 -12.16 -5.39
CA LEU A 58 -2.48 -12.77 -4.62
C LEU A 58 -3.75 -11.92 -4.59
N LEU A 59 -3.61 -10.61 -4.40
CA LEU A 59 -4.74 -9.69 -4.36
C LEU A 59 -5.27 -9.34 -5.75
N GLY A 60 -4.48 -9.57 -6.81
CA GLY A 60 -4.85 -9.23 -8.18
C GLY A 60 -4.91 -7.71 -8.41
N VAL A 61 -4.00 -6.94 -7.78
CA VAL A 61 -3.94 -5.48 -7.88
C VAL A 61 -2.73 -5.02 -8.70
N GLY A 62 -2.84 -3.87 -9.37
CA GLY A 62 -1.80 -3.32 -10.23
C GLY A 62 -0.73 -2.48 -9.50
N ILE A 63 -0.69 -2.48 -8.17
CA ILE A 63 0.19 -1.63 -7.36
C ILE A 63 1.54 -2.31 -7.12
N ASN A 64 2.64 -1.62 -7.48
CA ASN A 64 4.00 -2.16 -7.36
C ASN A 64 4.56 -2.04 -5.93
N ASP A 65 4.14 -1.01 -5.18
CA ASP A 65 4.61 -0.75 -3.82
C ASP A 65 3.46 -0.61 -2.82
N ILE A 66 2.69 -1.70 -2.67
CA ILE A 66 1.52 -1.74 -1.78
C ILE A 66 1.89 -1.61 -0.29
N THR A 67 3.16 -1.84 0.07
CA THR A 67 3.66 -1.74 1.44
C THR A 67 4.16 -0.34 1.82
N ALA A 68 4.21 0.60 0.87
CA ALA A 68 4.70 1.95 1.13
C ALA A 68 3.84 2.70 2.15
N GLY A 69 4.50 3.45 3.05
CA GLY A 69 3.83 4.23 4.10
C GLY A 69 3.58 5.70 3.74
N TYR A 70 4.21 6.21 2.66
CA TYR A 70 4.01 7.58 2.23
C TYR A 70 2.79 7.68 1.32
N ARG A 71 1.69 8.24 1.85
CA ARG A 71 0.39 8.22 1.20
C ARG A 71 -0.37 9.52 1.38
N ALA A 72 -1.14 9.89 0.36
CA ALA A 72 -2.15 10.94 0.43
C ALA A 72 -3.52 10.35 0.05
N TYR A 73 -4.50 10.56 0.89
CA TYR A 73 -5.87 10.08 0.71
C TYR A 73 -6.82 11.24 0.52
N ARG A 74 -7.79 11.10 -0.38
CA ARG A 74 -9.00 11.90 -0.29
C ARG A 74 -9.77 11.51 0.96
N ARG A 75 -10.46 12.48 1.55
CA ARG A 75 -11.25 12.27 2.76
C ARG A 75 -12.31 11.19 2.57
N GLU A 76 -12.96 11.18 1.42
CA GLU A 76 -14.03 10.24 1.06
C GLU A 76 -13.56 8.79 1.08
N VAL A 77 -12.28 8.53 0.76
CA VAL A 77 -11.69 7.18 0.85
C VAL A 77 -11.69 6.70 2.29
N LEU A 78 -11.23 7.55 3.22
CA LEU A 78 -11.12 7.20 4.63
C LEU A 78 -12.50 7.09 5.31
N GLU A 79 -13.47 7.87 4.87
CA GLU A 79 -14.85 7.78 5.34
C GLU A 79 -15.56 6.51 4.85
N LYS A 80 -15.29 6.09 3.61
CA LYS A 80 -15.90 4.89 3.01
C LYS A 80 -15.26 3.59 3.47
N ILE A 81 -13.95 3.60 3.73
CA ILE A 81 -13.26 2.44 4.29
C ILE A 81 -13.56 2.41 5.78
N ASP A 82 -14.23 1.34 6.22
CA ASP A 82 -14.42 1.12 7.66
C ASP A 82 -13.06 0.85 8.33
N LEU A 83 -12.49 1.93 8.87
CA LEU A 83 -11.20 1.87 9.57
C LEU A 83 -11.30 1.06 10.88
N SER A 84 -12.48 0.95 11.47
CA SER A 84 -12.71 0.16 12.69
C SER A 84 -12.61 -1.35 12.43
N ALA A 85 -12.90 -1.77 11.20
CA ALA A 85 -12.76 -3.15 10.74
C ALA A 85 -11.33 -3.51 10.28
N VAL A 86 -10.37 -2.56 10.35
CA VAL A 86 -8.96 -2.81 10.02
C VAL A 86 -8.22 -3.33 11.23
N ASP A 87 -8.19 -4.65 11.40
CA ASP A 87 -7.52 -5.36 12.52
C ASP A 87 -6.05 -5.71 12.22
N SER A 88 -5.47 -5.08 11.22
CA SER A 88 -4.10 -5.34 10.78
C SER A 88 -3.12 -4.30 11.33
N LYS A 89 -1.88 -4.74 11.63
CA LYS A 89 -0.82 -3.89 12.18
C LYS A 89 0.37 -3.79 11.21
N GLY A 90 1.12 -2.70 11.29
CA GLY A 90 2.36 -2.52 10.53
C GLY A 90 2.15 -2.54 9.01
N TYR A 91 2.94 -3.35 8.29
CA TYR A 91 2.85 -3.44 6.82
C TYR A 91 1.51 -3.99 6.32
N CYS A 92 0.91 -4.89 7.09
CA CYS A 92 -0.39 -5.48 6.76
C CYS A 92 -1.48 -4.41 6.71
N PHE A 93 -1.41 -3.41 7.59
CA PHE A 93 -2.32 -2.26 7.60
C PHE A 93 -2.30 -1.49 6.26
N GLN A 94 -1.10 -1.25 5.71
CA GLN A 94 -0.97 -0.53 4.44
C GLN A 94 -1.54 -1.33 3.27
N ILE A 95 -1.33 -2.64 3.27
CA ILE A 95 -1.86 -3.55 2.24
C ILE A 95 -3.39 -3.58 2.31
N ASP A 96 -3.95 -3.73 3.53
CA ASP A 96 -5.40 -3.79 3.78
C ASP A 96 -6.10 -2.53 3.28
N LEU A 97 -5.60 -1.35 3.66
CA LEU A 97 -6.18 -0.07 3.22
C LEU A 97 -6.19 0.08 1.71
N THR A 98 -5.07 -0.28 1.04
CA THR A 98 -5.00 -0.22 -0.42
C THR A 98 -5.99 -1.17 -1.07
N TRP A 99 -6.05 -2.41 -0.58
CA TRP A 99 -6.94 -3.43 -1.12
C TRP A 99 -8.41 -3.05 -0.95
N ARG A 100 -8.80 -2.51 0.23
CA ARG A 100 -10.14 -1.98 0.47
C ARG A 100 -10.47 -0.81 -0.44
N ALA A 101 -9.54 0.14 -0.63
CA ALA A 101 -9.74 1.28 -1.53
C ALA A 101 -10.01 0.81 -2.95
N ILE A 102 -9.20 -0.12 -3.47
CA ILE A 102 -9.38 -0.68 -4.82
C ILE A 102 -10.72 -1.41 -4.95
N ASN A 103 -11.09 -2.24 -3.96
CA ASN A 103 -12.37 -2.96 -3.98
C ASN A 103 -13.59 -2.04 -3.83
N ALA A 104 -13.43 -0.90 -3.19
CA ALA A 104 -14.47 0.13 -3.11
C ALA A 104 -14.59 0.97 -4.40
N GLY A 105 -13.74 0.70 -5.41
CA GLY A 105 -13.78 1.36 -6.72
C GLY A 105 -12.99 2.66 -6.79
N PHE A 106 -12.18 2.98 -5.80
CA PHE A 106 -11.35 4.18 -5.78
C PHE A 106 -10.14 4.07 -6.71
N THR A 107 -9.78 5.20 -7.30
CA THR A 107 -8.60 5.34 -8.16
C THR A 107 -7.34 5.46 -7.33
N VAL A 108 -6.46 4.44 -7.42
CA VAL A 108 -5.18 4.40 -6.71
C VAL A 108 -4.04 4.60 -7.70
N VAL A 109 -3.16 5.57 -7.44
CA VAL A 109 -2.00 5.86 -8.28
C VAL A 109 -0.70 5.76 -7.49
N GLU A 110 0.38 5.44 -8.19
CA GLU A 110 1.73 5.40 -7.63
C GLU A 110 2.53 6.60 -8.12
N VAL A 111 3.13 7.34 -7.19
CA VAL A 111 3.98 8.50 -7.45
C VAL A 111 5.42 8.11 -7.09
N PRO A 112 6.40 8.27 -7.99
CA PRO A 112 7.77 7.89 -7.69
C PRO A 112 8.35 8.75 -6.58
N ILE A 113 8.97 8.10 -5.58
CA ILE A 113 9.67 8.75 -4.46
C ILE A 113 11.07 8.18 -4.27
N THR A 114 11.91 8.95 -3.58
CA THR A 114 13.19 8.48 -3.06
C THR A 114 13.02 8.11 -1.59
N PHE A 115 13.22 6.85 -1.27
CA PHE A 115 13.22 6.36 0.11
C PHE A 115 14.64 6.18 0.61
N SER A 116 14.99 6.84 1.70
CA SER A 116 16.30 6.70 2.36
C SER A 116 16.18 5.84 3.61
N GLU A 117 17.23 5.07 3.96
CA GLU A 117 17.25 4.37 5.24
C GLU A 117 17.27 5.39 6.38
N ARG A 118 16.57 5.08 7.48
CA ARG A 118 16.59 5.90 8.70
C ARG A 118 18.01 6.01 9.21
N GLU A 119 18.38 7.20 9.65
CA GLU A 119 19.64 7.41 10.35
C GLU A 119 19.58 6.93 11.80
N LEU A 120 18.36 6.86 12.39
CA LEU A 120 18.12 6.47 13.77
C LEU A 120 16.99 5.46 13.88
N GLY A 121 17.19 4.39 14.66
CA GLY A 121 16.17 3.43 15.03
C GLY A 121 16.33 2.02 14.44
N VAL A 122 15.83 1.04 15.19
CA VAL A 122 15.84 -0.38 14.80
C VAL A 122 14.60 -0.70 13.98
N SER A 123 14.77 -1.41 12.87
CA SER A 123 13.65 -1.88 12.04
C SER A 123 12.72 -2.79 12.86
N LYS A 124 11.44 -2.42 12.97
CA LYS A 124 10.40 -3.21 13.66
C LYS A 124 9.92 -4.43 12.84
N MET A 125 10.67 -4.86 11.81
CA MET A 125 10.35 -6.07 11.05
C MET A 125 10.74 -7.32 11.85
N SER A 126 9.80 -7.86 12.63
CA SER A 126 9.95 -9.20 13.17
C SER A 126 9.46 -10.25 12.17
N GLY A 127 10.07 -11.43 12.16
CA GLY A 127 9.64 -12.54 11.28
C GLY A 127 8.20 -12.98 11.53
N SER A 128 7.66 -12.76 12.75
CA SER A 128 6.25 -13.01 13.09
C SER A 128 5.30 -12.07 12.34
N ASN A 129 5.63 -10.78 12.26
CA ASN A 129 4.81 -9.80 11.54
C ASN A 129 4.77 -10.08 10.02
N ILE A 130 5.88 -10.58 9.46
CA ILE A 130 5.94 -10.96 8.04
C ILE A 130 5.04 -12.17 7.78
N ARG A 131 5.11 -13.21 8.62
CA ARG A 131 4.26 -14.40 8.46
C ARG A 131 2.78 -14.07 8.60
N GLU A 132 2.40 -13.27 9.60
CA GLU A 132 1.02 -12.81 9.78
C GLU A 132 0.51 -12.07 8.54
N ALA A 133 1.32 -11.13 7.99
CA ALA A 133 0.97 -10.41 6.79
C ALA A 133 0.79 -11.34 5.58
N MET A 134 1.66 -12.35 5.42
CA MET A 134 1.53 -13.32 4.33
C MET A 134 0.23 -14.13 4.45
N PHE A 135 -0.14 -14.61 5.64
CA PHE A 135 -1.39 -15.34 5.83
C PHE A 135 -2.62 -14.48 5.55
N LYS A 136 -2.67 -13.26 6.07
CA LYS A 136 -3.79 -12.33 5.84
C LYS A 136 -3.94 -11.98 4.35
N VAL A 137 -2.84 -11.70 3.66
CA VAL A 137 -2.86 -11.42 2.22
C VAL A 137 -3.36 -12.62 1.41
N ALA A 138 -2.94 -13.85 1.77
CA ALA A 138 -3.44 -15.07 1.13
C ALA A 138 -4.95 -15.25 1.37
N GLU A 139 -5.42 -15.04 2.59
CA GLU A 139 -6.84 -15.12 2.95
C GLU A 139 -7.67 -14.11 2.15
N TRP A 140 -7.25 -12.85 2.10
CA TRP A 140 -7.94 -11.80 1.32
C TRP A 140 -7.95 -12.11 -0.17
N GLY A 141 -6.82 -12.58 -0.71
CA GLY A 141 -6.72 -12.97 -2.12
C GLY A 141 -7.67 -14.12 -2.47
N MET A 142 -7.82 -15.12 -1.61
CA MET A 142 -8.76 -16.22 -1.78
C MET A 142 -10.22 -15.74 -1.70
N ARG A 143 -10.57 -14.95 -0.68
CA ARG A 143 -11.92 -14.38 -0.53
C ARG A 143 -12.30 -13.55 -1.74
N GLY A 144 -11.45 -12.63 -2.19
CA GLY A 144 -11.73 -11.78 -3.34
C GLY A 144 -11.89 -12.55 -4.66
N ARG A 145 -11.23 -13.71 -4.82
CA ARG A 145 -11.45 -14.60 -5.98
C ARG A 145 -12.78 -15.33 -5.89
N LEU A 146 -13.16 -15.81 -4.71
CA LEU A 146 -14.44 -16.50 -4.49
C LEU A 146 -15.62 -15.55 -4.71
N ASP A 147 -15.53 -14.32 -4.23
CA ASP A 147 -16.58 -13.31 -4.39
C ASP A 147 -16.77 -12.94 -5.88
N ARG A 148 -15.67 -12.79 -6.62
CA ARG A 148 -15.71 -12.60 -8.07
C ARG A 148 -16.31 -13.80 -8.81
N ALA A 149 -15.98 -15.01 -8.43
CA ALA A 149 -16.52 -16.24 -9.01
C ALA A 149 -18.01 -16.44 -8.72
N ARG A 150 -18.49 -15.92 -7.57
CA ARG A 150 -19.91 -15.95 -7.18
C ARG A 150 -20.74 -14.82 -7.78
N GLY A 151 -20.14 -13.94 -8.60
CA GLY A 151 -20.82 -12.80 -9.18
C GLY A 151 -21.24 -11.73 -8.17
N VAL A 152 -20.72 -11.79 -6.95
CA VAL A 152 -20.85 -10.73 -5.94
C VAL A 152 -19.95 -9.58 -6.39
N SER A 153 -20.40 -8.83 -7.39
CA SER A 153 -19.76 -7.61 -7.84
C SER A 153 -19.96 -6.57 -6.76
N SER A 154 -18.86 -6.15 -6.13
CA SER A 154 -18.80 -4.89 -5.39
C SER A 154 -18.85 -3.72 -6.39
N ARG A 155 -19.95 -3.62 -7.15
CA ARG A 155 -20.26 -2.39 -7.86
C ARG A 155 -20.69 -1.38 -6.81
N PRO A 156 -20.07 -0.19 -6.74
CA PRO A 156 -20.65 0.90 -5.98
C PRO A 156 -22.02 1.19 -6.60
N ALA A 157 -23.05 1.30 -5.75
CA ALA A 157 -24.34 1.80 -6.16
C ALA A 157 -24.11 3.20 -6.74
N SER A 158 -24.40 3.35 -8.03
CA SER A 158 -24.53 4.64 -8.67
C SER A 158 -25.69 5.39 -7.99
N LEU A 159 -25.40 6.49 -7.34
CA LEU A 159 -26.29 7.62 -7.12
C LEU A 159 -25.52 8.86 -7.47
#